data_b66d358b4f2c855f0b25cbd24899e621
#
_entry.id   b66d358b4f2c855f0b25cbd24899e621
#
_cell.length_a   1.000
_cell.length_b   1.000
_cell.length_c   1.000
_cell.angle_alpha   90.00
_cell.angle_beta   90.00
_cell.angle_gamma   90.00
#
_symmetry.space_group_name_H-M   'P 1'
#
loop_
_entity.id
_entity.type
_entity.pdbx_description
1 polymer ?
#
loop_
_entity_poly.entity_id
_entity_poly.type
_entity_poly.pdbx_seq_one_letter_code
_entity_poly.pdbx_strand_id
1 'polypeptide(L)'
;WSCALLRVMHTISHTNNTLRSEFFPEIKRQILDRFKQHVHQDAEGKLSLGRGPLSVPLLDIFYKEEKSRDSLILKLLHKPHNVAEIIHDRLGVKMVTPTRLDALLALRYLRQNHLIMFANVTPGRSRNTLVNLEHFRSLYEELTDGFRDLTEEGRDQRFLRQLQEHSMSMAGLESRLENPFTSPDYRSIQFTVQQLVKVENPGYLRARRMRVHLEKYHLGPDLEGLLRELEGPQEERELRIFFPLEVQILDEENHRRSQEGGASHSDYKKRQLHAARQRVLGPLLKRERASASTPA
;
A
#
# COMPACT_ATOMS: atom_id res chain seq x y z
N TRP A 1 6.97 -33.57 9.07
CA TRP A 1 6.73 -32.57 10.12
C TRP A 1 7.83 -31.51 10.15
N SER A 2 9.13 -31.89 10.15
CA SER A 2 10.26 -30.95 10.26
C SER A 2 10.23 -29.82 9.19
N CYS A 3 9.97 -30.17 7.91
CA CYS A 3 9.86 -29.18 6.84
C CYS A 3 8.69 -28.20 7.03
N ALA A 4 7.55 -28.70 7.53
CA ALA A 4 6.40 -27.85 7.82
C ALA A 4 6.69 -26.88 8.98
N LEU A 5 7.31 -27.39 10.04
CA LEU A 5 7.72 -26.59 11.20
C LEU A 5 8.75 -25.53 10.81
N LEU A 6 9.83 -25.91 10.09
CA LEU A 6 10.86 -24.98 9.62
C LEU A 6 10.26 -23.86 8.75
N ARG A 7 9.32 -24.18 7.86
CA ARG A 7 8.63 -23.18 7.02
C ARG A 7 7.85 -22.18 7.86
N VAL A 8 7.13 -22.63 8.87
CA VAL A 8 6.38 -21.77 9.79
C VAL A 8 7.32 -20.91 10.62
N MET A 9 8.37 -21.52 11.21
CA MET A 9 9.37 -20.80 12.01
C MET A 9 10.08 -19.71 11.19
N HIS A 10 10.51 -20.04 9.98
CA HIS A 10 11.14 -19.08 9.06
C HIS A 10 10.20 -17.91 8.73
N THR A 11 8.93 -18.21 8.46
CA THR A 11 7.91 -17.19 8.21
C THR A 11 7.73 -16.26 9.43
N ILE A 12 7.67 -16.82 10.64
CA ILE A 12 7.57 -16.05 11.89
C ILE A 12 8.81 -15.17 12.08
N SER A 13 10.00 -15.69 11.85
CA SER A 13 11.27 -14.94 11.93
C SER A 13 11.27 -13.75 10.96
N HIS A 14 10.80 -13.95 9.73
CA HIS A 14 10.66 -12.88 8.75
C HIS A 14 9.69 -11.75 9.16
N THR A 15 8.60 -12.10 9.87
CA THR A 15 7.65 -11.09 10.36
C THR A 15 8.20 -10.29 11.52
N ASN A 16 9.18 -10.83 12.24
CA ASN A 16 9.82 -10.20 13.41
C ASN A 16 11.08 -9.41 13.06
N ASN A 17 11.37 -9.16 11.79
CA ASN A 17 12.56 -8.40 11.39
C ASN A 17 12.57 -7.03 12.06
N THR A 18 13.47 -6.88 13.03
CA THR A 18 13.45 -5.87 14.08
C THR A 18 13.67 -4.44 13.60
N LEU A 19 14.54 -4.21 12.61
CA LEU A 19 14.86 -2.84 12.17
C LEU A 19 13.65 -2.08 11.64
N ARG A 20 12.80 -2.74 10.83
CA ARG A 20 11.59 -2.10 10.32
C ARG A 20 10.46 -2.02 11.35
N SER A 21 10.44 -2.89 12.35
CA SER A 21 9.43 -2.87 13.41
C SER A 21 9.69 -1.77 14.42
N GLU A 22 10.94 -1.48 14.75
CA GLU A 22 11.33 -0.41 15.67
C GLU A 22 10.92 0.97 15.15
N PHE A 23 11.14 1.24 13.87
CA PHE A 23 10.78 2.53 13.26
C PHE A 23 9.35 2.60 12.72
N PHE A 24 8.61 1.51 12.79
CA PHE A 24 7.28 1.44 12.16
C PHE A 24 6.30 2.53 12.65
N PRO A 25 6.22 2.88 13.94
CA PRO A 25 5.36 3.97 14.40
C PRO A 25 5.68 5.31 13.74
N GLU A 26 6.96 5.65 13.64
CA GLU A 26 7.41 6.89 13.01
C GLU A 26 7.21 6.88 11.49
N ILE A 27 7.53 5.76 10.84
CA ILE A 27 7.26 5.54 9.41
C ILE A 27 5.78 5.73 9.11
N LYS A 28 4.91 5.09 9.91
CA LYS A 28 3.46 5.19 9.80
C LYS A 28 3.00 6.64 9.91
N ARG A 29 3.45 7.33 10.94
CA ARG A 29 3.13 8.73 11.19
C ARG A 29 3.51 9.61 9.99
N GLN A 30 4.77 9.56 9.54
CA GLN A 30 5.23 10.39 8.43
C GLN A 30 4.46 10.15 7.14
N ILE A 31 4.15 8.90 6.81
CA ILE A 31 3.45 8.56 5.58
C ILE A 31 1.97 8.97 5.67
N LEU A 32 1.26 8.54 6.72
CA LEU A 32 -0.18 8.75 6.80
C LEU A 32 -0.56 10.19 7.10
N ASP A 33 0.22 10.91 7.92
CA ASP A 33 -0.07 12.31 8.24
C ASP A 33 0.02 13.20 6.99
N ARG A 34 0.91 12.89 6.04
CA ARG A 34 0.94 13.58 4.74
C ARG A 34 -0.38 13.45 3.99
N PHE A 35 -1.00 12.25 3.98
CA PHE A 35 -2.31 12.07 3.36
C PHE A 35 -3.41 12.79 4.16
N LYS A 36 -3.41 12.66 5.50
CA LYS A 36 -4.40 13.29 6.37
C LYS A 36 -4.44 14.80 6.22
N GLN A 37 -3.29 15.46 6.01
CA GLN A 37 -3.19 16.91 5.78
C GLN A 37 -3.88 17.38 4.50
N HIS A 38 -4.06 16.52 3.52
CA HIS A 38 -4.70 16.81 2.26
C HIS A 38 -6.19 16.43 2.21
N VAL A 39 -6.68 15.74 3.25
CA VAL A 39 -8.10 15.37 3.36
C VAL A 39 -8.82 16.40 4.19
N HIS A 40 -9.89 16.95 3.65
CA HIS A 40 -10.68 17.97 4.29
C HIS A 40 -12.14 17.55 4.39
N GLN A 41 -12.80 17.98 5.43
CA GLN A 41 -14.21 17.81 5.64
C GLN A 41 -14.86 19.19 5.71
N ASP A 42 -15.92 19.39 4.95
CA ASP A 42 -16.69 20.64 4.99
C ASP A 42 -17.69 20.67 6.18
N ALA A 43 -18.41 21.77 6.31
CA ALA A 43 -19.41 21.94 7.37
C ALA A 43 -20.59 20.94 7.26
N GLU A 44 -20.81 20.38 6.08
CA GLU A 44 -21.87 19.40 5.79
C GLU A 44 -21.37 17.94 5.98
N GLY A 45 -20.11 17.76 6.36
CA GLY A 45 -19.52 16.45 6.57
C GLY A 45 -18.98 15.77 5.31
N LYS A 46 -19.01 16.43 4.14
CA LYS A 46 -18.50 15.88 2.88
C LYS A 46 -16.97 15.93 2.87
N LEU A 47 -16.38 14.82 2.47
CA LEU A 47 -14.93 14.68 2.37
C LEU A 47 -14.43 15.12 1.00
N SER A 48 -13.27 15.76 1.00
CA SER A 48 -12.56 16.11 -0.24
C SER A 48 -11.06 15.92 -0.09
N LEU A 49 -10.41 15.59 -1.19
CA LEU A 49 -8.96 15.61 -1.33
C LEU A 49 -8.54 16.96 -1.90
N GLY A 50 -7.88 17.77 -1.08
CA GLY A 50 -7.56 19.16 -1.42
C GLY A 50 -8.66 20.15 -1.07
N ARG A 51 -8.37 21.44 -1.33
CA ARG A 51 -9.28 22.58 -1.12
C ARG A 51 -9.43 23.39 -2.39
N GLY A 52 -10.56 24.11 -2.49
CA GLY A 52 -10.83 25.03 -3.59
C GLY A 52 -11.31 24.31 -4.86
N PRO A 53 -11.23 24.96 -6.03
CA PRO A 53 -11.87 24.49 -7.26
C PRO A 53 -11.28 23.19 -7.83
N LEU A 54 -10.07 22.83 -7.42
CA LEU A 54 -9.40 21.59 -7.83
C LEU A 54 -9.54 20.48 -6.77
N SER A 55 -10.41 20.66 -5.78
CA SER A 55 -10.67 19.59 -4.80
C SER A 55 -11.38 18.42 -5.47
N VAL A 56 -11.01 17.22 -5.05
CA VAL A 56 -11.61 15.97 -5.55
C VAL A 56 -12.54 15.43 -4.48
N PRO A 57 -13.84 15.20 -4.78
CA PRO A 57 -14.77 14.68 -3.80
C PRO A 57 -14.40 13.24 -3.41
N LEU A 58 -14.51 12.94 -2.13
CA LEU A 58 -14.36 11.61 -1.58
C LEU A 58 -15.65 11.22 -0.86
N LEU A 59 -16.07 9.98 -1.00
CA LEU A 59 -17.12 9.39 -0.17
C LEU A 59 -16.54 8.86 1.14
N ASP A 60 -15.34 8.28 1.05
CA ASP A 60 -14.65 7.76 2.23
C ASP A 60 -13.14 7.62 1.98
N ILE A 61 -12.38 7.56 3.07
CA ILE A 61 -10.96 7.26 3.06
C ILE A 61 -10.59 6.36 4.23
N PHE A 62 -9.94 5.24 3.93
CA PHE A 62 -9.51 4.27 4.91
C PHE A 62 -7.99 4.23 4.99
N TYR A 63 -7.47 4.35 6.19
CA TYR A 63 -6.06 4.18 6.49
C TYR A 63 -5.82 2.80 7.08
N LYS A 64 -5.10 1.98 6.34
CA LYS A 64 -4.65 0.68 6.81
C LYS A 64 -3.34 0.87 7.55
N GLU A 65 -3.45 0.97 8.84
CA GLU A 65 -2.33 1.33 9.71
C GLU A 65 -1.42 0.15 10.06
N GLU A 66 -1.97 -1.03 10.20
CA GLU A 66 -1.23 -2.25 10.50
C GLU A 66 -2.03 -3.51 10.13
N LYS A 67 -1.35 -4.51 9.58
CA LYS A 67 -1.92 -5.86 9.48
C LYS A 67 -1.62 -6.63 10.75
N SER A 68 -2.62 -7.37 11.26
CA SER A 68 -2.37 -8.30 12.33
C SER A 68 -1.25 -9.28 11.95
N ARG A 69 -0.43 -9.64 12.93
CA ARG A 69 0.68 -10.59 12.76
C ARG A 69 0.22 -11.89 12.09
N ASP A 70 -0.93 -12.41 12.49
CA ASP A 70 -1.50 -13.64 11.92
C ASP A 70 -1.84 -13.49 10.44
N SER A 71 -2.39 -12.32 10.04
CA SER A 71 -2.67 -12.03 8.64
C SER A 71 -1.40 -11.92 7.79
N LEU A 72 -0.30 -11.44 8.36
CA LEU A 72 1.00 -11.41 7.70
C LEU A 72 1.59 -12.81 7.54
N ILE A 73 1.57 -13.60 8.60
CA ILE A 73 2.04 -14.99 8.59
C ILE A 73 1.24 -15.81 7.56
N LEU A 74 -0.09 -15.70 7.59
CA LEU A 74 -0.96 -16.39 6.66
C LEU A 74 -0.66 -16.02 5.19
N LYS A 75 -0.47 -14.72 4.93
CA LYS A 75 -0.12 -14.21 3.59
C LYS A 75 1.22 -14.77 3.12
N LEU A 76 2.20 -14.86 3.99
CA LEU A 76 3.50 -15.42 3.67
C LEU A 76 3.42 -16.94 3.47
N LEU A 77 2.63 -17.67 4.22
CA LEU A 77 2.51 -19.12 4.11
C LEU A 77 1.83 -19.59 2.83
N HIS A 78 0.87 -18.84 2.28
CA HIS A 78 0.17 -19.25 1.06
C HIS A 78 0.91 -18.96 -0.25
N LYS A 79 1.84 -17.99 -0.25
CA LYS A 79 2.59 -17.63 -1.46
C LYS A 79 3.75 -18.58 -1.76
N PRO A 80 4.01 -18.95 -3.03
CA PRO A 80 5.07 -19.92 -3.39
C PRO A 80 6.49 -19.39 -3.20
N HIS A 81 6.73 -18.10 -3.40
CA HIS A 81 8.07 -17.50 -3.44
C HIS A 81 8.46 -16.70 -2.20
N ASN A 82 8.08 -17.15 -1.03
CA ASN A 82 7.96 -16.33 0.17
C ASN A 82 9.22 -16.09 1.01
N VAL A 83 10.36 -16.59 0.60
CA VAL A 83 11.54 -16.55 1.48
C VAL A 83 12.20 -15.15 1.53
N ALA A 84 11.97 -14.32 0.53
CA ALA A 84 12.61 -12.99 0.42
C ALA A 84 11.63 -11.84 0.08
N GLU A 85 10.33 -12.08 0.06
CA GLU A 85 9.38 -11.04 -0.37
C GLU A 85 9.18 -10.01 0.73
N ILE A 86 9.51 -8.76 0.43
CA ILE A 86 9.19 -7.63 1.28
C ILE A 86 7.66 -7.54 1.42
N ILE A 87 7.18 -7.46 2.66
CA ILE A 87 5.75 -7.28 2.91
C ILE A 87 5.37 -5.84 2.51
N HIS A 88 4.90 -5.68 1.28
CA HIS A 88 4.64 -4.38 0.68
C HIS A 88 3.34 -3.72 1.14
N ASP A 89 2.44 -4.44 1.80
CA ASP A 89 1.10 -3.97 2.15
C ASP A 89 0.86 -3.83 3.66
N ARG A 90 1.90 -3.47 4.40
CA ARG A 90 1.77 -3.16 5.84
C ARG A 90 1.01 -1.86 6.06
N LEU A 91 1.29 -0.83 5.25
CA LEU A 91 0.57 0.43 5.23
C LEU A 91 -0.24 0.54 3.94
N GLY A 92 -1.40 1.16 4.02
CA GLY A 92 -2.22 1.39 2.85
C GLY A 92 -3.17 2.57 3.05
N VAL A 93 -3.53 3.18 1.92
CA VAL A 93 -4.57 4.19 1.83
C VAL A 93 -5.56 3.73 0.78
N LYS A 94 -6.83 3.60 1.17
CA LYS A 94 -7.94 3.28 0.27
C LYS A 94 -8.86 4.49 0.20
N MET A 95 -9.06 5.02 -0.99
CA MET A 95 -9.94 6.14 -1.27
C MET A 95 -11.17 5.65 -2.03
N VAL A 96 -12.33 6.11 -1.63
CA VAL A 96 -13.61 5.86 -2.32
C VAL A 96 -14.10 7.18 -2.89
N THR A 97 -14.28 7.22 -4.19
CA THR A 97 -14.74 8.40 -4.94
C THR A 97 -16.16 8.19 -5.45
N PRO A 98 -16.93 9.26 -5.68
CA PRO A 98 -18.28 9.14 -6.25
C PRO A 98 -18.26 8.47 -7.62
N THR A 99 -17.34 8.88 -8.50
CA THR A 99 -17.27 8.40 -9.87
C THR A 99 -15.88 7.88 -10.25
N ARG A 100 -15.79 7.17 -11.38
CA ARG A 100 -14.51 6.72 -11.95
C ARG A 100 -13.64 7.88 -12.41
N LEU A 101 -14.27 8.97 -12.87
CA LEU A 101 -13.55 10.19 -13.22
C LEU A 101 -12.89 10.78 -11.98
N ASP A 102 -13.61 10.88 -10.86
CA ASP A 102 -13.05 11.37 -9.61
C ASP A 102 -11.88 10.49 -9.13
N ALA A 103 -11.91 9.18 -9.41
CA ALA A 103 -10.78 8.30 -9.14
C ALA A 103 -9.52 8.67 -9.95
N LEU A 104 -9.67 9.06 -11.22
CA LEU A 104 -8.56 9.57 -12.03
C LEU A 104 -8.09 10.94 -11.55
N LEU A 105 -9.02 11.82 -11.17
CA LEU A 105 -8.70 13.12 -10.60
C LEU A 105 -7.97 12.98 -9.26
N ALA A 106 -8.35 12.02 -8.41
CA ALA A 106 -7.65 11.70 -7.18
C ALA A 106 -6.20 11.26 -7.48
N LEU A 107 -6.00 10.38 -8.46
CA LEU A 107 -4.67 9.96 -8.89
C LEU A 107 -3.83 11.14 -9.39
N ARG A 108 -4.42 12.02 -10.21
CA ARG A 108 -3.79 13.27 -10.67
C ARG A 108 -3.40 14.16 -9.49
N TYR A 109 -4.31 14.36 -8.52
CA TYR A 109 -4.08 15.16 -7.32
C TYR A 109 -2.90 14.61 -6.50
N LEU A 110 -2.86 13.30 -6.24
CA LEU A 110 -1.77 12.66 -5.50
C LEU A 110 -0.40 12.89 -6.16
N ARG A 111 -0.36 12.88 -7.49
CA ARG A 111 0.84 13.17 -8.27
C ARG A 111 1.24 14.64 -8.17
N GLN A 112 0.31 15.56 -8.44
CA GLN A 112 0.59 17.00 -8.52
C GLN A 112 1.03 17.58 -7.17
N ASN A 113 0.49 17.04 -6.07
CA ASN A 113 0.83 17.45 -4.71
C ASN A 113 1.96 16.61 -4.09
N HIS A 114 2.67 15.83 -4.90
CA HIS A 114 3.81 15.02 -4.47
C HIS A 114 3.51 14.08 -3.29
N LEU A 115 2.24 13.69 -3.10
CA LEU A 115 1.86 12.65 -2.13
C LEU A 115 2.38 11.28 -2.59
N ILE A 116 2.46 11.09 -3.89
CA ILE A 116 3.09 9.94 -4.53
C ILE A 116 4.10 10.40 -5.59
N MET A 117 5.22 9.68 -5.66
CA MET A 117 6.23 9.84 -6.72
C MET A 117 6.11 8.66 -7.68
N PHE A 118 5.69 8.93 -8.93
CA PHE A 118 5.48 7.86 -9.92
C PHE A 118 6.75 7.08 -10.24
N ALA A 119 7.91 7.72 -10.18
CA ALA A 119 9.20 7.05 -10.34
C ALA A 119 9.45 5.94 -9.29
N ASN A 120 8.80 6.05 -8.13
CA ASN A 120 8.93 5.11 -7.03
C ASN A 120 7.80 4.05 -7.00
N VAL A 121 6.90 4.05 -8.00
CA VAL A 121 5.85 3.04 -8.12
C VAL A 121 6.46 1.72 -8.59
N THR A 122 6.07 0.63 -7.95
CA THR A 122 6.51 -0.73 -8.30
C THR A 122 5.65 -1.25 -9.46
N PRO A 123 6.18 -1.40 -10.69
CA PRO A 123 5.37 -1.75 -11.87
C PRO A 123 4.63 -3.09 -11.71
N GLY A 124 5.31 -4.15 -11.25
CA GLY A 124 4.72 -5.47 -11.04
C GLY A 124 3.65 -5.53 -9.93
N ARG A 125 3.38 -4.40 -9.25
CA ARG A 125 2.36 -4.27 -8.21
C ARG A 125 1.36 -3.16 -8.50
N SER A 126 1.30 -2.76 -9.76
CA SER A 126 0.36 -1.74 -10.24
C SER A 126 -0.69 -2.40 -11.11
N ARG A 127 -1.94 -2.11 -10.81
CA ARG A 127 -3.10 -2.65 -11.53
C ARG A 127 -4.16 -1.58 -11.68
N ASN A 128 -4.70 -1.47 -12.87
CA ASN A 128 -5.90 -0.70 -13.15
C ASN A 128 -6.94 -1.63 -13.78
N THR A 129 -7.98 -1.93 -13.02
CA THR A 129 -9.15 -2.68 -13.49
C THR A 129 -10.42 -1.82 -13.47
N LEU A 130 -10.29 -0.55 -13.00
CA LEU A 130 -11.41 0.36 -12.82
C LEU A 130 -11.77 1.08 -14.12
N VAL A 131 -10.75 1.57 -14.83
CA VAL A 131 -10.91 2.45 -15.99
C VAL A 131 -10.23 1.85 -17.22
N ASN A 132 -10.95 1.76 -18.33
CA ASN A 132 -10.37 1.44 -19.62
C ASN A 132 -9.67 2.70 -20.18
N LEU A 133 -8.35 2.73 -20.14
CA LEU A 133 -7.57 3.91 -20.56
C LEU A 133 -7.64 4.16 -22.07
N GLU A 134 -7.78 3.15 -22.90
CA GLU A 134 -7.94 3.29 -24.37
C GLU A 134 -9.26 3.97 -24.69
N HIS A 135 -10.35 3.46 -24.11
CA HIS A 135 -11.66 4.07 -24.25
C HIS A 135 -11.69 5.52 -23.71
N PHE A 136 -11.07 5.74 -22.55
CA PHE A 136 -10.94 7.09 -21.99
C PHE A 136 -10.19 8.05 -22.94
N ARG A 137 -9.11 7.58 -23.55
CA ARG A 137 -8.32 8.38 -24.51
C ARG A 137 -9.14 8.73 -25.74
N SER A 138 -9.81 7.74 -26.35
CA SER A 138 -10.66 7.97 -27.52
C SER A 138 -11.78 8.99 -27.21
N LEU A 139 -12.44 8.83 -26.07
CA LEU A 139 -13.46 9.78 -25.63
C LEU A 139 -12.88 11.18 -25.37
N TYR A 140 -11.69 11.26 -24.78
CA TYR A 140 -11.00 12.53 -24.56
C TYR A 140 -10.68 13.24 -25.88
N GLU A 141 -10.16 12.52 -26.87
CA GLU A 141 -9.84 13.04 -28.21
C GLU A 141 -11.11 13.53 -28.92
N GLU A 142 -12.19 12.74 -28.92
CA GLU A 142 -13.47 13.09 -29.51
C GLU A 142 -14.08 14.37 -28.89
N LEU A 143 -14.08 14.44 -27.57
CA LEU A 143 -14.60 15.63 -26.85
C LEU A 143 -13.74 16.87 -27.08
N THR A 144 -12.42 16.71 -27.15
CA THR A 144 -11.48 17.82 -27.36
C THR A 144 -11.66 18.42 -28.75
N ASP A 145 -11.88 17.62 -29.77
CA ASP A 145 -12.16 18.08 -31.13
C ASP A 145 -13.49 18.82 -31.23
N GLY A 146 -14.50 18.41 -30.47
CA GLY A 146 -15.81 19.05 -30.44
C GLY A 146 -15.87 20.41 -29.68
N PHE A 147 -14.80 20.79 -28.95
CA PHE A 147 -14.80 21.97 -28.08
C PHE A 147 -13.82 23.08 -28.50
N ARG A 148 -13.31 23.04 -29.73
CA ARG A 148 -12.31 24.00 -30.21
C ARG A 148 -12.78 25.46 -30.14
N ASP A 149 -14.07 25.71 -30.19
CA ASP A 149 -14.66 27.04 -30.25
C ASP A 149 -15.13 27.61 -28.89
N LEU A 150 -14.92 26.90 -27.80
CA LEU A 150 -15.34 27.35 -26.45
C LEU A 150 -14.22 28.06 -25.69
N THR A 151 -14.60 28.97 -24.78
CA THR A 151 -13.66 29.57 -23.83
C THR A 151 -13.05 28.50 -22.90
N GLU A 152 -11.84 28.75 -22.38
CA GLU A 152 -11.11 27.79 -21.56
C GLU A 152 -11.93 27.28 -20.35
N GLU A 153 -12.57 28.18 -19.61
CA GLU A 153 -13.43 27.82 -18.45
C GLU A 153 -14.68 27.01 -18.85
N GLY A 154 -15.30 27.39 -19.97
CA GLY A 154 -16.48 26.68 -20.50
C GLY A 154 -16.16 25.30 -21.04
N ARG A 155 -14.95 25.10 -21.59
CA ARG A 155 -14.44 23.80 -22.04
C ARG A 155 -14.28 22.84 -20.88
N ASP A 156 -13.60 23.27 -19.83
CA ASP A 156 -13.27 22.40 -18.70
C ASP A 156 -14.53 21.89 -18.00
N GLN A 157 -15.52 22.77 -17.74
CA GLN A 157 -16.75 22.37 -17.07
C GLN A 157 -17.62 21.44 -17.93
N ARG A 158 -17.75 21.72 -19.22
CA ARG A 158 -18.54 20.89 -20.13
C ARG A 158 -17.88 19.56 -20.43
N PHE A 159 -16.54 19.57 -20.57
CA PHE A 159 -15.71 18.40 -20.73
C PHE A 159 -15.80 17.48 -19.52
N LEU A 160 -15.64 18.03 -18.31
CA LEU A 160 -15.76 17.25 -17.07
C LEU A 160 -17.16 16.65 -16.92
N ARG A 161 -18.22 17.38 -17.25
CA ARG A 161 -19.60 16.86 -17.21
C ARG A 161 -19.79 15.69 -18.19
N GLN A 162 -19.35 15.83 -19.42
CA GLN A 162 -19.47 14.75 -20.42
C GLN A 162 -18.60 13.53 -20.09
N LEU A 163 -17.39 13.73 -19.59
CA LEU A 163 -16.58 12.63 -19.07
C LEU A 163 -17.25 11.93 -17.88
N GLN A 164 -17.93 12.67 -17.03
CA GLN A 164 -18.66 12.13 -15.89
C GLN A 164 -19.87 11.31 -16.34
N GLU A 165 -20.66 11.79 -17.29
CA GLU A 165 -21.79 11.07 -17.87
C GLU A 165 -21.37 9.78 -18.57
N HIS A 166 -20.24 9.80 -19.28
CA HIS A 166 -19.71 8.63 -19.99
C HIS A 166 -18.83 7.72 -19.13
N SER A 167 -18.40 8.17 -17.95
CA SER A 167 -17.51 7.39 -17.05
C SER A 167 -18.13 6.07 -16.59
N MET A 168 -19.45 5.98 -16.55
CA MET A 168 -20.18 4.76 -16.20
C MET A 168 -19.98 3.64 -17.24
N SER A 169 -19.74 3.97 -18.51
CA SER A 169 -19.50 2.96 -19.58
C SER A 169 -18.04 2.47 -19.63
N MET A 170 -17.13 3.10 -18.92
CA MET A 170 -15.71 2.74 -18.91
C MET A 170 -15.44 1.50 -18.05
N ALA A 171 -15.89 0.33 -18.51
CA ALA A 171 -15.49 -0.92 -17.86
C ALA A 171 -14.01 -1.18 -18.12
N GLY A 172 -13.24 -1.38 -17.04
CA GLY A 172 -11.83 -1.75 -17.14
C GLY A 172 -11.66 -3.10 -17.87
N LEU A 173 -10.59 -3.22 -18.64
CA LEU A 173 -10.19 -4.47 -19.28
C LEU A 173 -10.01 -5.59 -18.23
N GLU A 174 -10.44 -6.79 -18.56
CA GLU A 174 -10.15 -7.98 -17.78
C GLU A 174 -8.65 -8.21 -17.75
N SER A 175 -7.97 -7.69 -16.72
CA SER A 175 -6.58 -8.07 -16.49
C SER A 175 -6.54 -9.48 -15.93
N ARG A 176 -5.68 -10.34 -16.46
CA ARG A 176 -5.37 -11.65 -15.86
C ARG A 176 -5.02 -11.42 -14.41
N LEU A 177 -5.83 -11.96 -13.51
CA LEU A 177 -5.66 -11.80 -12.08
C LEU A 177 -4.37 -12.52 -11.66
N GLU A 178 -3.29 -11.79 -11.40
CA GLU A 178 -2.07 -12.36 -10.80
C GLU A 178 -2.35 -12.96 -9.41
N ASN A 179 -3.40 -12.48 -8.75
CA ASN A 179 -3.85 -13.01 -7.47
C ASN A 179 -5.12 -13.83 -7.66
N PRO A 180 -5.03 -15.18 -7.67
CA PRO A 180 -6.18 -16.07 -7.89
C PRO A 180 -7.25 -15.99 -6.80
N PHE A 181 -6.97 -15.30 -5.69
CA PHE A 181 -7.91 -15.14 -4.59
C PHE A 181 -8.75 -13.87 -4.69
N THR A 182 -8.41 -12.95 -5.60
CA THR A 182 -9.20 -11.74 -5.85
C THR A 182 -10.44 -12.11 -6.69
N SER A 183 -11.61 -11.60 -6.30
CA SER A 183 -12.82 -11.77 -7.12
C SER A 183 -12.64 -11.06 -8.46
N PRO A 184 -13.10 -11.64 -9.58
CA PRO A 184 -13.10 -10.98 -10.89
C PRO A 184 -13.94 -9.69 -10.89
N ASP A 185 -14.92 -9.59 -9.98
CA ASP A 185 -15.79 -8.42 -9.85
C ASP A 185 -15.14 -7.27 -9.07
N TYR A 186 -13.95 -7.48 -8.46
CA TYR A 186 -13.24 -6.43 -7.75
C TYR A 186 -12.47 -5.53 -8.71
N ARG A 187 -12.94 -4.30 -8.87
CA ARG A 187 -12.32 -3.29 -9.74
C ARG A 187 -11.76 -2.14 -8.93
N SER A 188 -10.53 -1.76 -9.23
CA SER A 188 -9.83 -0.65 -8.56
C SER A 188 -8.63 -0.17 -9.37
N ILE A 189 -8.17 1.02 -9.09
CA ILE A 189 -6.79 1.44 -9.37
C ILE A 189 -5.99 1.12 -8.12
N GLN A 190 -5.03 0.21 -8.22
CA GLN A 190 -4.20 -0.23 -7.10
C GLN A 190 -2.73 -0.21 -7.50
N PHE A 191 -1.89 0.34 -6.66
CA PHE A 191 -0.45 0.32 -6.86
C PHE A 191 0.30 0.38 -5.53
N THR A 192 1.56 -0.04 -5.56
CA THR A 192 2.49 0.11 -4.45
C THR A 192 3.54 1.15 -4.80
N VAL A 193 3.71 2.14 -3.95
CA VAL A 193 4.73 3.19 -4.10
C VAL A 193 5.72 3.13 -2.94
N GLN A 194 7.01 3.29 -3.23
CA GLN A 194 8.05 3.40 -2.20
C GLN A 194 8.10 4.84 -1.69
N GLN A 195 7.72 5.04 -0.44
CA GLN A 195 7.76 6.34 0.23
C GLN A 195 9.09 6.50 0.96
N LEU A 196 9.80 7.60 0.66
CA LEU A 196 11.01 7.96 1.38
C LEU A 196 10.63 8.56 2.74
N VAL A 197 11.08 7.93 3.80
CA VAL A 197 10.95 8.40 5.18
C VAL A 197 12.32 8.60 5.80
N LYS A 198 12.41 9.52 6.75
CA LYS A 198 13.62 9.79 7.50
C LYS A 198 13.38 9.42 8.95
N VAL A 199 14.24 8.59 9.50
CA VAL A 199 14.19 8.19 10.90
C VAL A 199 15.53 8.51 11.57
N GLU A 200 15.49 8.84 12.86
CA GLU A 200 16.72 9.07 13.60
C GLU A 200 17.55 7.77 13.67
N ASN A 201 18.86 7.90 13.45
CA ASN A 201 19.76 6.76 13.53
C ASN A 201 19.98 6.36 15.00
N PRO A 202 19.61 5.14 15.43
CA PRO A 202 19.79 4.70 16.80
C PRO A 202 21.26 4.64 17.24
N GLY A 203 22.17 4.34 16.29
CA GLY A 203 23.61 4.37 16.52
C GLY A 203 24.07 5.77 16.90
N TYR A 204 23.71 6.76 16.10
CA TYR A 204 23.97 8.17 16.38
C TYR A 204 23.40 8.61 17.73
N LEU A 205 22.15 8.25 18.03
CA LEU A 205 21.53 8.60 19.32
C LEU A 205 22.24 7.94 20.51
N ARG A 206 22.70 6.70 20.35
CA ARG A 206 23.49 6.00 21.37
C ARG A 206 24.83 6.66 21.58
N ALA A 207 25.56 6.93 20.50
CA ALA A 207 26.85 7.61 20.55
C ALA A 207 26.73 9.00 21.20
N ARG A 208 25.72 9.79 20.82
CA ARG A 208 25.43 11.09 21.41
C ARG A 208 25.13 11.02 22.92
N ARG A 209 24.30 10.05 23.35
CA ARG A 209 24.00 9.85 24.76
C ARG A 209 25.25 9.45 25.54
N MET A 210 26.08 8.60 24.99
CA MET A 210 27.33 8.16 25.58
C MET A 210 28.30 9.32 25.72
N ARG A 211 28.44 10.16 24.69
CA ARG A 211 29.25 11.38 24.73
C ARG A 211 28.81 12.31 25.86
N VAL A 212 27.53 12.68 25.93
CA VAL A 212 26.99 13.56 27.01
C VAL A 212 27.23 12.95 28.38
N HIS A 213 27.17 11.64 28.52
CA HIS A 213 27.42 10.96 29.80
C HIS A 213 28.89 11.01 30.15
N LEU A 214 29.80 10.83 29.22
CA LEU A 214 31.25 10.86 29.44
C LEU A 214 31.79 12.29 29.70
N GLU A 215 31.25 13.29 28.98
CA GLU A 215 31.57 14.70 29.24
C GLU A 215 31.24 15.09 30.68
N LYS A 216 30.18 14.55 31.27
CA LYS A 216 29.76 14.81 32.65
C LYS A 216 30.74 14.26 33.70
N TYR A 217 31.54 13.23 33.37
CA TYR A 217 32.43 12.57 34.30
C TYR A 217 33.90 12.99 34.16
N HIS A 218 34.24 14.00 33.35
CA HIS A 218 35.60 14.55 33.17
C HIS A 218 36.65 13.45 32.96
N LEU A 219 36.37 12.49 32.14
CA LEU A 219 37.24 11.36 31.87
C LEU A 219 38.40 11.79 30.97
N GLY A 220 39.62 11.39 31.33
CA GLY A 220 40.85 11.89 30.74
C GLY A 220 41.07 11.61 29.26
N PRO A 221 42.17 12.14 28.66
CA PRO A 221 42.40 12.15 27.21
C PRO A 221 42.46 10.79 26.53
N ASP A 222 42.74 9.71 27.24
CA ASP A 222 42.73 8.36 26.69
C ASP A 222 41.32 7.90 26.27
N LEU A 223 40.27 8.44 26.90
CA LEU A 223 38.88 8.11 26.56
C LEU A 223 38.37 8.95 25.38
N GLU A 224 38.94 10.14 25.15
CA GLU A 224 38.63 10.89 23.91
C GLU A 224 39.11 10.16 22.66
N GLY A 225 40.25 9.45 22.74
CA GLY A 225 40.73 8.58 21.67
C GLY A 225 39.77 7.43 21.39
N LEU A 226 39.32 6.73 22.43
CA LEU A 226 38.31 5.64 22.34
C LEU A 226 36.96 6.16 21.86
N LEU A 227 36.55 7.36 22.23
CA LEU A 227 35.32 7.99 21.72
C LEU A 227 35.41 8.29 20.23
N ARG A 228 36.56 8.74 19.74
CA ARG A 228 36.79 8.97 18.32
C ARG A 228 36.80 7.66 17.52
N GLU A 229 37.33 6.58 18.11
CA GLU A 229 37.25 5.23 17.48
C GLU A 229 35.84 4.66 17.50
N LEU A 230 35.05 4.90 18.56
CA LEU A 230 33.62 4.54 18.63
C LEU A 230 32.73 5.42 17.74
N GLU A 231 33.20 6.63 17.42
CA GLU A 231 32.55 7.52 16.46
C GLU A 231 32.72 7.05 15.03
N GLY A 232 33.20 5.92 14.66
CA GLY A 232 33.24 5.39 13.31
C GLY A 232 32.98 6.45 12.19
N PRO A 233 33.11 6.22 10.94
CA PRO A 233 32.87 7.24 9.90
C PRO A 233 31.47 7.82 10.12
N GLN A 234 31.39 9.11 10.49
CA GLN A 234 30.24 9.90 10.94
C GLN A 234 28.91 9.20 10.62
N GLU A 235 28.38 8.46 11.61
CA GLU A 235 27.06 7.85 11.44
C GLU A 235 26.09 8.97 11.11
N GLU A 236 25.46 8.87 9.94
CA GLU A 236 24.47 9.86 9.52
C GLU A 236 23.42 9.98 10.64
N ARG A 237 23.12 11.21 11.06
CA ARG A 237 22.10 11.48 12.08
C ARG A 237 20.74 10.89 11.71
N GLU A 238 20.45 10.84 10.41
CA GLU A 238 19.18 10.37 9.86
C GLU A 238 19.41 9.19 8.90
N LEU A 239 18.64 8.14 9.08
CA LEU A 239 18.53 7.06 8.12
C LEU A 239 17.40 7.37 7.14
N ARG A 240 17.66 7.19 5.85
CA ARG A 240 16.68 7.31 4.78
C ARG A 240 16.20 5.92 4.38
N ILE A 241 14.92 5.66 4.60
CA ILE A 241 14.32 4.35 4.38
C ILE A 241 13.22 4.47 3.33
N PHE A 242 13.27 3.65 2.27
CA PHE A 242 12.14 3.47 1.39
C PHE A 242 11.16 2.47 2.00
N PHE A 243 9.92 2.90 2.23
CA PHE A 243 8.89 2.07 2.81
C PHE A 243 7.69 1.93 1.86
N PRO A 244 7.20 0.71 1.60
CA PRO A 244 6.11 0.48 0.66
C PRO A 244 4.77 0.92 1.24
N LEU A 245 4.04 1.72 0.47
CA LEU A 245 2.67 2.13 0.69
C LEU A 245 1.78 1.58 -0.41
N GLU A 246 0.73 0.86 -0.06
CA GLU A 246 -0.32 0.44 -0.98
C GLU A 246 -1.37 1.54 -1.10
N VAL A 247 -1.65 1.97 -2.33
CA VAL A 247 -2.74 2.91 -2.62
C VAL A 247 -3.81 2.18 -3.43
N GLN A 248 -5.06 2.32 -3.00
CA GLN A 248 -6.24 1.79 -3.68
C GLN A 248 -7.25 2.90 -3.90
N ILE A 249 -7.76 3.04 -5.12
CA ILE A 249 -8.79 4.01 -5.46
C ILE A 249 -9.93 3.27 -6.14
N LEU A 250 -11.14 3.44 -5.64
CA LEU A 250 -12.37 2.82 -6.14
C LEU A 250 -13.45 3.89 -6.26
N ASP A 251 -14.41 3.64 -7.15
CA ASP A 251 -15.68 4.35 -7.14
C ASP A 251 -16.68 3.73 -6.14
N GLU A 252 -17.78 4.40 -5.90
CA GLU A 252 -18.84 3.97 -4.98
C GLU A 252 -19.38 2.59 -5.33
N GLU A 253 -19.70 2.35 -6.61
CA GLU A 253 -20.27 1.09 -7.07
C GLU A 253 -19.34 -0.09 -6.77
N ASN A 254 -18.07 0.02 -7.12
CA ASN A 254 -17.09 -1.04 -6.89
C ASN A 254 -16.74 -1.18 -5.40
N HIS A 255 -16.80 -0.07 -4.63
CA HIS A 255 -16.69 -0.16 -3.18
C HIS A 255 -17.83 -0.98 -2.58
N ARG A 256 -19.09 -0.67 -2.92
CA ARG A 256 -20.27 -1.42 -2.47
C ARG A 256 -20.17 -2.90 -2.86
N ARG A 257 -19.84 -3.22 -4.12
CA ARG A 257 -19.64 -4.59 -4.58
C ARG A 257 -18.54 -5.33 -3.82
N SER A 258 -17.51 -4.62 -3.35
CA SER A 258 -16.44 -5.21 -2.53
C SER A 258 -16.86 -5.55 -1.11
N GLN A 259 -17.94 -4.93 -0.62
CA GLN A 259 -18.51 -5.22 0.71
C GLN A 259 -19.55 -6.36 0.65
N GLU A 260 -20.25 -6.46 -0.48
CA GLU A 260 -21.35 -7.41 -0.70
C GLU A 260 -20.87 -8.59 -1.56
N GLY A 261 -21.32 -9.81 -1.24
CA GLY A 261 -21.13 -11.00 -2.08
C GLY A 261 -19.77 -11.70 -2.01
N GLY A 262 -19.44 -12.48 -3.04
CA GLY A 262 -18.25 -13.35 -3.13
C GLY A 262 -16.89 -12.61 -3.14
N ALA A 263 -16.90 -11.29 -3.24
CA ALA A 263 -15.74 -10.42 -3.07
C ALA A 263 -15.44 -10.08 -1.60
N SER A 264 -16.22 -10.61 -0.67
CA SER A 264 -16.09 -10.29 0.75
C SER A 264 -14.71 -10.64 1.31
N HIS A 265 -14.22 -9.78 2.20
CA HIS A 265 -12.92 -9.98 2.84
C HIS A 265 -12.84 -11.31 3.63
N SER A 266 -13.96 -11.81 4.14
CA SER A 266 -14.06 -13.08 4.85
C SER A 266 -13.76 -14.27 3.94
N ASP A 267 -14.33 -14.32 2.75
CA ASP A 267 -14.14 -15.42 1.80
C ASP A 267 -12.73 -15.39 1.17
N TYR A 268 -12.20 -14.20 0.98
CA TYR A 268 -10.78 -14.04 0.62
C TYR A 268 -9.87 -14.65 1.69
N LYS A 269 -10.09 -14.37 2.98
CA LYS A 269 -9.32 -14.96 4.10
C LYS A 269 -9.45 -16.49 4.18
N LYS A 270 -10.67 -17.02 3.99
CA LYS A 270 -10.90 -18.49 3.98
C LYS A 270 -10.09 -19.15 2.85
N ARG A 271 -10.11 -18.59 1.64
CA ARG A 271 -9.33 -19.09 0.50
C ARG A 271 -7.83 -19.05 0.77
N GLN A 272 -7.31 -17.97 1.36
CA GLN A 272 -5.91 -17.89 1.75
C GLN A 272 -5.53 -18.92 2.81
N LEU A 273 -6.37 -19.13 3.82
CA LEU A 273 -6.14 -20.12 4.86
C LEU A 273 -6.09 -21.54 4.28
N HIS A 274 -7.02 -21.85 3.38
CA HIS A 274 -7.06 -23.15 2.71
C HIS A 274 -5.78 -23.39 1.90
N ALA A 275 -5.34 -22.40 1.10
CA ALA A 275 -4.12 -22.49 0.34
C ALA A 275 -2.85 -22.64 1.22
N ALA A 276 -2.80 -21.89 2.32
CA ALA A 276 -1.70 -22.02 3.28
C ALA A 276 -1.65 -23.41 3.93
N ARG A 277 -2.82 -23.94 4.34
CA ARG A 277 -2.91 -25.30 4.89
C ARG A 277 -2.46 -26.36 3.88
N GLN A 278 -2.93 -26.28 2.65
CA GLN A 278 -2.50 -27.22 1.61
C GLN A 278 -0.99 -27.14 1.34
N ARG A 279 -0.44 -25.95 1.33
CA ARG A 279 0.98 -25.76 1.06
C ARG A 279 1.88 -26.26 2.20
N VAL A 280 1.51 -26.00 3.44
CA VAL A 280 2.32 -26.36 4.62
C VAL A 280 2.11 -27.81 5.00
N LEU A 281 0.87 -28.28 5.04
CA LEU A 281 0.48 -29.58 5.55
C LEU A 281 0.10 -30.59 4.46
N GLY A 282 -0.03 -30.17 3.19
CA GLY A 282 -0.48 -31.04 2.09
C GLY A 282 0.29 -32.35 1.96
N PRO A 283 1.64 -32.37 2.07
CA PRO A 283 2.40 -33.60 2.06
C PRO A 283 2.07 -34.56 3.22
N LEU A 284 1.73 -34.01 4.39
CA LEU A 284 1.34 -34.79 5.58
C LEU A 284 -0.07 -35.36 5.42
N LEU A 285 -1.02 -34.54 4.97
CA LEU A 285 -2.41 -34.96 4.73
C LEU A 285 -2.52 -36.02 3.63
N LYS A 286 -1.66 -36.00 2.62
CA LYS A 286 -1.60 -37.05 1.61
C LYS A 286 -1.09 -38.39 2.18
N ARG A 287 -0.11 -38.36 3.08
CA ARG A 287 0.42 -39.58 3.76
C ARG A 287 -0.63 -40.22 4.67
N GLU A 288 -1.35 -39.43 5.45
CA GLU A 288 -2.43 -39.93 6.31
C GLU A 288 -3.55 -40.59 5.50
N ARG A 289 -3.93 -39.99 4.36
CA ARG A 289 -4.94 -40.61 3.46
C ARG A 289 -4.44 -41.90 2.82
N ALA A 290 -3.17 -41.96 2.43
CA ALA A 290 -2.57 -43.18 1.87
C ALA A 290 -2.46 -44.28 2.90
N SER A 291 -2.11 -43.99 4.16
CA SER A 291 -2.07 -44.97 5.24
C SER A 291 -3.45 -45.45 5.70
N ALA A 292 -4.49 -44.60 5.59
CA ALA A 292 -5.87 -44.98 5.89
C ALA A 292 -6.57 -45.78 4.78
N SER A 293 -6.03 -45.80 3.56
CA SER A 293 -6.57 -46.52 2.39
C SER A 293 -5.89 -47.86 2.14
N THR A 294 -4.91 -48.30 2.98
CA THR A 294 -4.33 -49.62 2.90
C THR A 294 -5.14 -50.54 3.85
N PRO A 295 -6.03 -51.44 3.35
CA PRO A 295 -6.68 -52.44 4.19
C PRO A 295 -5.65 -53.43 4.71
N ALA A 296 -5.79 -53.83 5.98
CA ALA A 296 -4.99 -54.81 6.65
C ALA A 296 -5.15 -56.19 6.05
#